data_0dd7e5fadc52a89bedd6a14c3d9971f5
#
_entry.id   0dd7e5fadc52a89bedd6a14c3d9971f5
#
_cell.length_a   1.000
_cell.length_b   1.000
_cell.length_c   1.000
_cell.angle_alpha   90.00
_cell.angle_beta   90.00
_cell.angle_gamma   90.00
#
_symmetry.space_group_name_H-M   'P 1'
#
loop_
_entity.id
_entity.type
_entity.pdbx_description
1 polymer ?
#
loop_
_entity_poly.entity_id
_entity_poly.type
_entity_poly.pdbx_seq_one_letter_code
_entity_poly.pdbx_strand_id
1 'polypeptide(L)'
;MNLHHSSKWIQYSLIAVSSLIALPQAFAQDAGTRVAAVNVEKVFNESDMAKASQTKLQNEFTKRQNEIRSSAERIKAAAEKLDRDSAVMSEADRVRRQRELADQDRELQRKQREYTEDLNQRNFEERAKIAEKANQALKQIADQRKIDVIIQDPAYANPKVDVTDDVIKALNSLK
;
A
#
# COMPACT_ATOMS: atom_id res chain seq x y z
N MET A 1 40.26 -71.62 -82.46
CA MET A 1 41.41 -70.87 -81.96
C MET A 1 40.93 -69.62 -81.26
N ASN A 2 41.16 -69.57 -80.03
CA ASN A 2 40.63 -68.73 -78.95
C ASN A 2 40.70 -67.24 -79.16
N LEU A 3 39.64 -66.52 -78.72
CA LEU A 3 39.77 -65.17 -78.22
C LEU A 3 38.65 -64.91 -77.22
N HIS A 4 39.08 -64.89 -75.98
CA HIS A 4 38.30 -64.43 -74.83
C HIS A 4 38.10 -62.89 -74.89
N HIS A 5 36.84 -62.48 -74.77
CA HIS A 5 36.52 -61.07 -74.55
C HIS A 5 35.77 -60.92 -73.23
N SER A 6 36.52 -60.49 -72.24
CA SER A 6 36.00 -60.21 -70.93
C SER A 6 35.45 -58.79 -70.90
N SER A 7 34.14 -58.63 -70.84
CA SER A 7 33.47 -57.36 -70.63
C SER A 7 33.30 -57.09 -69.13
N LYS A 8 34.00 -56.09 -68.65
CA LYS A 8 33.84 -55.63 -67.24
C LYS A 8 32.60 -54.79 -67.13
N TRP A 9 31.65 -55.28 -66.40
CA TRP A 9 30.45 -54.53 -66.00
C TRP A 9 30.82 -53.63 -64.78
N ILE A 10 30.84 -52.29 -65.00
CA ILE A 10 30.99 -51.29 -63.90
C ILE A 10 29.63 -51.08 -63.33
N GLN A 11 29.44 -51.56 -62.06
CA GLN A 11 28.27 -51.26 -61.27
C GLN A 11 28.43 -49.90 -60.57
N TYR A 12 27.67 -48.91 -61.01
CA TYR A 12 27.53 -47.64 -60.29
C TYR A 12 26.55 -47.83 -59.16
N SER A 13 27.10 -47.95 -57.96
CA SER A 13 26.29 -47.89 -56.74
C SER A 13 25.92 -46.43 -56.50
N LEU A 14 24.62 -46.08 -56.64
CA LEU A 14 24.04 -44.83 -56.27
C LEU A 14 23.90 -44.80 -54.76
N ILE A 15 24.79 -44.13 -54.04
CA ILE A 15 24.64 -43.85 -52.60
C ILE A 15 23.73 -42.62 -52.49
N ALA A 16 22.45 -42.85 -52.16
CA ALA A 16 21.51 -41.79 -51.77
C ALA A 16 21.85 -41.33 -50.35
N VAL A 17 22.58 -40.23 -50.23
CA VAL A 17 22.81 -39.57 -48.94
C VAL A 17 21.52 -38.82 -48.57
N SER A 18 20.67 -39.44 -47.75
CA SER A 18 19.55 -38.79 -47.14
C SER A 18 20.05 -37.86 -46.03
N SER A 19 20.28 -36.60 -46.35
CA SER A 19 20.56 -35.55 -45.36
C SER A 19 19.29 -35.30 -44.56
N LEU A 20 19.20 -35.88 -43.36
CA LEU A 20 18.17 -35.60 -42.38
C LEU A 20 18.44 -34.21 -41.81
N ILE A 21 17.81 -33.18 -42.39
CA ILE A 21 17.85 -31.83 -41.88
C ILE A 21 17.06 -31.84 -40.55
N ALA A 22 17.76 -31.99 -39.42
CA ALA A 22 17.20 -31.75 -38.08
C ALA A 22 16.91 -30.24 -37.95
N LEU A 23 15.67 -29.86 -38.23
CA LEU A 23 15.16 -28.54 -37.84
C LEU A 23 15.30 -28.40 -36.34
N PRO A 24 16.00 -27.39 -35.82
CA PRO A 24 15.94 -27.12 -34.40
C PRO A 24 14.49 -26.76 -34.09
N GLN A 25 13.79 -27.64 -33.38
CA GLN A 25 12.54 -27.28 -32.72
C GLN A 25 12.92 -26.28 -31.63
N ALA A 26 12.81 -25.00 -31.95
CA ALA A 26 12.77 -23.94 -30.97
C ALA A 26 11.52 -24.21 -30.16
N PHE A 27 11.66 -24.95 -29.05
CA PHE A 27 10.67 -24.92 -27.97
C PHE A 27 10.62 -23.46 -27.52
N ALA A 28 9.66 -22.73 -28.04
CA ALA A 28 9.24 -21.50 -27.42
C ALA A 28 8.82 -21.92 -25.99
N GLN A 29 9.72 -21.82 -25.03
CA GLN A 29 9.35 -21.87 -23.64
C GLN A 29 8.36 -20.74 -23.48
N ASP A 30 7.09 -21.09 -23.43
CA ASP A 30 6.02 -20.23 -22.99
C ASP A 30 6.44 -19.81 -21.58
N ALA A 31 7.07 -18.66 -21.49
CA ALA A 31 7.49 -18.09 -20.21
C ALA A 31 6.19 -17.72 -19.52
N GLY A 32 5.63 -18.71 -18.78
CA GLY A 32 4.36 -18.57 -18.08
C GLY A 32 4.32 -17.24 -17.34
N THR A 33 3.17 -16.59 -17.33
CA THR A 33 2.93 -15.29 -16.67
C THR A 33 3.50 -15.31 -15.27
N ARG A 34 4.41 -14.40 -14.98
CA ARG A 34 5.03 -14.24 -13.66
C ARG A 34 4.14 -13.37 -12.79
N VAL A 35 3.57 -13.96 -11.77
CA VAL A 35 2.67 -13.30 -10.83
C VAL A 35 3.40 -13.11 -9.50
N ALA A 36 3.23 -11.93 -8.90
CA ALA A 36 3.63 -11.66 -7.53
C ALA A 36 2.44 -11.18 -6.70
N ALA A 37 2.61 -11.22 -5.38
CA ALA A 37 1.64 -10.73 -4.42
C ALA A 37 2.28 -9.67 -3.53
N VAL A 38 1.48 -8.68 -3.10
CA VAL A 38 1.89 -7.68 -2.12
C VAL A 38 0.78 -7.47 -1.09
N ASN A 39 1.16 -7.45 0.19
CA ASN A 39 0.29 -7.04 1.28
C ASN A 39 0.41 -5.53 1.47
N VAL A 40 -0.59 -4.81 0.98
CA VAL A 40 -0.62 -3.34 1.01
C VAL A 40 -0.71 -2.83 2.44
N GLU A 41 -1.50 -3.47 3.29
CA GLU A 41 -1.65 -3.07 4.68
C GLU A 41 -0.30 -3.15 5.43
N LYS A 42 0.47 -4.22 5.21
CA LYS A 42 1.80 -4.36 5.79
C LYS A 42 2.75 -3.25 5.33
N VAL A 43 2.73 -2.89 4.04
CA VAL A 43 3.52 -1.76 3.52
C VAL A 43 3.15 -0.46 4.23
N PHE A 44 1.85 -0.19 4.43
CA PHE A 44 1.35 1.02 5.10
C PHE A 44 1.55 1.04 6.63
N ASN A 45 1.87 -0.08 7.25
CA ASN A 45 2.08 -0.15 8.69
C ASN A 45 3.57 -0.26 9.06
N GLU A 46 4.38 -0.91 8.24
CA GLU A 46 5.75 -1.28 8.62
C GLU A 46 6.84 -0.46 7.92
N SER A 47 6.55 0.24 6.82
CA SER A 47 7.55 1.09 6.16
C SER A 47 7.99 2.26 7.05
N ASP A 48 9.24 2.68 6.94
CA ASP A 48 9.77 3.82 7.69
C ASP A 48 9.00 5.11 7.38
N MET A 49 8.55 5.27 6.14
CA MET A 49 7.72 6.38 5.72
C MET A 49 6.37 6.37 6.43
N ALA A 50 5.73 5.21 6.61
CA ALA A 50 4.49 5.08 7.34
C ALA A 50 4.65 5.41 8.83
N LYS A 51 5.69 4.89 9.48
CA LYS A 51 6.03 5.20 10.89
C LYS A 51 6.32 6.69 11.09
N ALA A 52 7.07 7.30 10.18
CA ALA A 52 7.36 8.73 10.22
C ALA A 52 6.08 9.57 10.05
N SER A 53 5.20 9.20 9.12
CA SER A 53 3.90 9.84 8.94
C SER A 53 3.02 9.75 10.18
N GLN A 54 2.95 8.58 10.81
CA GLN A 54 2.19 8.38 12.05
C GLN A 54 2.72 9.28 13.18
N THR A 55 4.04 9.31 13.37
CA THR A 55 4.68 10.17 14.37
C THR A 55 4.40 11.64 14.11
N LYS A 56 4.50 12.06 12.85
CA LYS A 56 4.20 13.43 12.43
C LYS A 56 2.77 13.84 12.74
N LEU A 57 1.80 13.00 12.35
CA LEU A 57 0.37 13.24 12.62
C LEU A 57 0.09 13.27 14.13
N GLN A 58 0.66 12.35 14.89
CA GLN A 58 0.52 12.35 16.34
C GLN A 58 1.03 13.66 16.94
N ASN A 59 2.21 14.13 16.55
CA ASN A 59 2.78 15.41 17.07
C ASN A 59 1.94 16.61 16.64
N GLU A 60 1.46 16.65 15.40
CA GLU A 60 0.64 17.72 14.85
C GLU A 60 -0.71 17.84 15.60
N PHE A 61 -1.33 16.72 15.93
CA PHE A 61 -2.69 16.69 16.47
C PHE A 61 -2.78 16.55 17.98
N THR A 62 -1.74 16.14 18.68
CA THR A 62 -1.74 15.94 20.15
C THR A 62 -2.14 17.19 20.91
N LYS A 63 -1.65 18.36 20.54
CA LYS A 63 -1.98 19.63 21.21
C LYS A 63 -3.48 19.93 21.10
N ARG A 64 -4.04 19.84 19.90
CA ARG A 64 -5.47 20.09 19.65
C ARG A 64 -6.36 19.08 20.40
N GLN A 65 -5.98 17.80 20.43
CA GLN A 65 -6.67 16.78 21.18
C GLN A 65 -6.71 17.10 22.67
N ASN A 66 -5.58 17.54 23.25
CA ASN A 66 -5.50 17.92 24.64
C ASN A 66 -6.34 19.18 24.96
N GLU A 67 -6.37 20.15 24.05
CA GLU A 67 -7.21 21.36 24.17
C GLU A 67 -8.71 21.00 24.15
N ILE A 68 -9.13 20.11 23.27
CA ILE A 68 -10.52 19.61 23.18
C ILE A 68 -10.90 18.91 24.49
N ARG A 69 -10.05 17.98 24.98
CA ARG A 69 -10.28 17.28 26.24
C ARG A 69 -10.39 18.23 27.42
N SER A 70 -9.44 19.15 27.55
CA SER A 70 -9.46 20.16 28.64
C SER A 70 -10.70 21.06 28.57
N SER A 71 -11.17 21.40 27.36
CA SER A 71 -12.39 22.19 27.19
C SER A 71 -13.63 21.39 27.61
N ALA A 72 -13.71 20.09 27.24
CA ALA A 72 -14.79 19.22 27.67
C ALA A 72 -14.83 19.08 29.20
N GLU A 73 -13.68 18.89 29.84
CA GLU A 73 -13.59 18.81 31.32
C GLU A 73 -14.04 20.11 31.99
N ARG A 74 -13.64 21.29 31.45
CA ARG A 74 -14.09 22.59 32.00
C ARG A 74 -15.59 22.80 31.85
N ILE A 75 -16.18 22.45 30.70
CA ILE A 75 -17.63 22.55 30.48
C ILE A 75 -18.38 21.66 31.45
N LYS A 76 -17.92 20.41 31.62
CA LYS A 76 -18.51 19.47 32.59
C LYS A 76 -18.47 20.04 34.00
N ALA A 77 -17.33 20.52 34.48
CA ALA A 77 -17.18 21.11 35.80
C ALA A 77 -18.04 22.35 35.98
N ALA A 78 -18.17 23.21 34.94
CA ALA A 78 -19.03 24.39 34.99
C ALA A 78 -20.53 24.03 35.02
N ALA A 79 -20.94 23.00 34.29
CA ALA A 79 -22.32 22.48 34.33
C ALA A 79 -22.68 21.92 35.72
N GLU A 80 -21.80 21.09 36.30
CA GLU A 80 -21.96 20.56 37.64
C GLU A 80 -22.01 21.67 38.71
N LYS A 81 -21.20 22.72 38.54
CA LYS A 81 -21.24 23.88 39.41
C LYS A 81 -22.55 24.64 39.27
N LEU A 82 -23.03 24.88 38.07
CA LEU A 82 -24.30 25.53 37.83
C LEU A 82 -25.45 24.78 38.47
N ASP A 83 -25.45 23.44 38.35
CA ASP A 83 -26.46 22.58 38.96
C ASP A 83 -26.49 22.72 40.49
N ARG A 84 -25.32 22.63 41.12
CA ARG A 84 -25.22 22.78 42.60
C ARG A 84 -25.63 24.16 43.07
N ASP A 85 -25.24 25.23 42.36
CA ASP A 85 -25.46 26.60 42.79
C ASP A 85 -26.87 27.14 42.38
N SER A 86 -27.59 26.44 41.53
CA SER A 86 -28.83 26.87 40.88
C SER A 86 -29.90 27.36 41.86
N ALA A 87 -30.02 26.71 43.03
CA ALA A 87 -31.02 27.05 44.06
C ALA A 87 -30.76 28.38 44.76
N VAL A 88 -29.52 28.89 44.77
CA VAL A 88 -29.13 30.11 45.49
C VAL A 88 -28.80 31.27 44.53
N MET A 89 -28.84 31.02 43.21
CA MET A 89 -28.56 32.03 42.18
C MET A 89 -29.80 32.88 41.83
N SER A 90 -29.55 34.12 41.41
CA SER A 90 -30.60 34.90 40.75
C SER A 90 -31.01 34.29 39.44
N GLU A 91 -32.26 34.45 39.00
CA GLU A 91 -32.75 33.96 37.70
C GLU A 91 -31.90 34.53 36.54
N ALA A 92 -31.54 35.80 36.60
CA ALA A 92 -30.72 36.45 35.57
C ALA A 92 -29.32 35.81 35.45
N ASP A 93 -28.69 35.50 36.60
CA ASP A 93 -27.38 34.85 36.63
C ASP A 93 -27.46 33.39 36.14
N ARG A 94 -28.51 32.67 36.48
CA ARG A 94 -28.76 31.31 36.03
C ARG A 94 -28.90 31.25 34.52
N VAL A 95 -29.76 32.11 33.95
CA VAL A 95 -29.95 32.18 32.47
C VAL A 95 -28.68 32.59 31.76
N ARG A 96 -27.92 33.54 32.31
CA ARG A 96 -26.62 33.93 31.71
C ARG A 96 -25.66 32.75 31.66
N ARG A 97 -25.47 32.03 32.76
CA ARG A 97 -24.56 30.87 32.83
C ARG A 97 -24.99 29.72 31.96
N GLN A 98 -26.29 29.47 31.82
CA GLN A 98 -26.82 28.48 30.90
C GLN A 98 -26.49 28.84 29.46
N ARG A 99 -26.60 30.10 29.06
CA ARG A 99 -26.22 30.56 27.71
C ARG A 99 -24.73 30.40 27.48
N GLU A 100 -23.90 30.81 28.45
CA GLU A 100 -22.42 30.67 28.36
C GLU A 100 -22.02 29.20 28.18
N LEU A 101 -22.64 28.28 28.92
CA LEU A 101 -22.40 26.83 28.76
C LEU A 101 -22.84 26.33 27.40
N ALA A 102 -23.98 26.74 26.91
CA ALA A 102 -24.48 26.35 25.59
C ALA A 102 -23.56 26.87 24.45
N ASP A 103 -22.99 28.08 24.62
CA ASP A 103 -22.05 28.65 23.69
C ASP A 103 -20.71 27.88 23.68
N GLN A 104 -20.22 27.55 24.88
CA GLN A 104 -18.99 26.75 25.03
C GLN A 104 -19.17 25.33 24.47
N ASP A 105 -20.33 24.70 24.67
CA ASP A 105 -20.61 23.39 24.10
C ASP A 105 -20.64 23.42 22.56
N ARG A 106 -21.32 24.43 21.99
CA ARG A 106 -21.32 24.61 20.52
C ARG A 106 -19.90 24.79 19.96
N GLU A 107 -19.07 25.58 20.65
CA GLU A 107 -17.68 25.79 20.26
C GLU A 107 -16.86 24.51 20.39
N LEU A 108 -17.05 23.72 21.45
CA LEU A 108 -16.41 22.42 21.62
C LEU A 108 -16.77 21.46 20.48
N GLN A 109 -18.06 21.35 20.16
CA GLN A 109 -18.54 20.51 19.04
C GLN A 109 -17.95 20.96 17.69
N ARG A 110 -17.84 22.28 17.45
CA ARG A 110 -17.19 22.81 16.26
C ARG A 110 -15.72 22.38 16.18
N LYS A 111 -14.96 22.56 17.28
CA LYS A 111 -13.55 22.14 17.35
C LYS A 111 -13.36 20.65 17.17
N GLN A 112 -14.26 19.82 17.69
CA GLN A 112 -14.24 18.37 17.50
C GLN A 112 -14.44 17.98 16.03
N ARG A 113 -15.41 18.62 15.33
CA ARG A 113 -15.60 18.38 13.90
C ARG A 113 -14.40 18.78 13.09
N GLU A 114 -13.88 20.00 13.26
CA GLU A 114 -12.70 20.49 12.59
C GLU A 114 -11.47 19.60 12.82
N TYR A 115 -11.27 19.15 14.06
CA TYR A 115 -10.21 18.19 14.39
C TYR A 115 -10.35 16.88 13.61
N THR A 116 -11.55 16.32 13.55
CA THR A 116 -11.81 15.06 12.85
C THR A 116 -11.63 15.21 11.35
N GLU A 117 -12.14 16.28 10.77
CA GLU A 117 -12.02 16.59 9.34
C GLU A 117 -10.55 16.77 8.94
N ASP A 118 -9.81 17.60 9.68
CA ASP A 118 -8.40 17.85 9.42
C ASP A 118 -7.55 16.59 9.59
N LEU A 119 -7.80 15.79 10.64
CA LEU A 119 -7.08 14.55 10.87
C LEU A 119 -7.31 13.54 9.73
N ASN A 120 -8.57 13.41 9.29
CA ASN A 120 -8.90 12.52 8.17
C ASN A 120 -8.25 13.00 6.86
N GLN A 121 -8.30 14.30 6.59
CA GLN A 121 -7.65 14.89 5.41
C GLN A 121 -6.13 14.66 5.44
N ARG A 122 -5.49 14.91 6.58
CA ARG A 122 -4.04 14.71 6.72
C ARG A 122 -3.63 13.25 6.63
N ASN A 123 -4.43 12.33 7.20
CA ASN A 123 -4.22 10.90 7.02
C ASN A 123 -4.31 10.49 5.54
N PHE A 124 -5.31 10.99 4.83
CA PHE A 124 -5.46 10.72 3.39
C PHE A 124 -4.24 11.21 2.59
N GLU A 125 -3.78 12.44 2.84
CA GLU A 125 -2.62 13.02 2.18
C GLU A 125 -1.34 12.21 2.42
N GLU A 126 -1.07 11.83 3.67
CA GLU A 126 0.12 11.04 4.00
C GLU A 126 0.04 9.63 3.39
N ARG A 127 -1.15 8.98 3.40
CA ARG A 127 -1.34 7.69 2.73
C ARG A 127 -1.16 7.80 1.22
N ALA A 128 -1.62 8.87 0.58
CA ALA A 128 -1.43 9.09 -0.85
C ALA A 128 0.05 9.19 -1.22
N LYS A 129 0.87 9.87 -0.41
CA LYS A 129 2.33 9.95 -0.60
C LYS A 129 3.00 8.58 -0.48
N ILE A 130 2.60 7.78 0.51
CA ILE A 130 3.13 6.42 0.69
C ILE A 130 2.75 5.56 -0.52
N ALA A 131 1.48 5.63 -0.97
CA ALA A 131 1.00 4.88 -2.13
C ALA A 131 1.78 5.22 -3.40
N GLU A 132 2.04 6.50 -3.64
CA GLU A 132 2.83 6.93 -4.81
C GLU A 132 4.24 6.33 -4.78
N LYS A 133 4.93 6.42 -3.64
CA LYS A 133 6.27 5.85 -3.47
C LYS A 133 6.27 4.31 -3.54
N ALA A 134 5.26 3.66 -2.95
CA ALA A 134 5.10 2.21 -3.03
C ALA A 134 4.86 1.74 -4.47
N ASN A 135 4.07 2.47 -5.27
CA ASN A 135 3.88 2.18 -6.69
C ASN A 135 5.19 2.32 -7.49
N GLN A 136 6.04 3.30 -7.18
CA GLN A 136 7.36 3.42 -7.78
C GLN A 136 8.25 2.22 -7.43
N ALA A 137 8.26 1.79 -6.17
CA ALA A 137 9.00 0.62 -5.71
C ALA A 137 8.48 -0.68 -6.37
N LEU A 138 7.17 -0.86 -6.43
CA LEU A 138 6.53 -2.00 -7.10
C LEU A 138 6.92 -2.09 -8.58
N LYS A 139 6.91 -0.95 -9.29
CA LYS A 139 7.33 -0.92 -10.69
C LYS A 139 8.80 -1.32 -10.86
N GLN A 140 9.70 -0.80 -10.02
CA GLN A 140 11.11 -1.18 -10.06
C GLN A 140 11.31 -2.68 -9.82
N ILE A 141 10.62 -3.27 -8.84
CA ILE A 141 10.69 -4.70 -8.53
C ILE A 141 10.13 -5.53 -9.70
N ALA A 142 9.00 -5.09 -10.28
CA ALA A 142 8.40 -5.76 -11.43
C ALA A 142 9.36 -5.81 -12.62
N ASP A 143 9.98 -4.68 -12.96
CA ASP A 143 10.96 -4.57 -14.05
C ASP A 143 12.19 -5.46 -13.80
N GLN A 144 12.75 -5.44 -12.59
CA GLN A 144 13.93 -6.22 -12.22
C GLN A 144 13.68 -7.72 -12.24
N ARG A 145 12.52 -8.17 -11.77
CA ARG A 145 12.15 -9.59 -11.67
C ARG A 145 11.35 -10.11 -12.85
N LYS A 146 11.06 -9.23 -13.83
CA LYS A 146 10.20 -9.53 -14.99
C LYS A 146 8.85 -10.08 -14.56
N ILE A 147 8.21 -9.42 -13.57
CA ILE A 147 6.88 -9.76 -13.10
C ILE A 147 5.87 -9.10 -14.03
N ASP A 148 4.90 -9.88 -14.52
CA ASP A 148 3.88 -9.41 -15.44
C ASP A 148 2.67 -8.83 -14.71
N VAL A 149 2.34 -9.39 -13.52
CA VAL A 149 1.17 -8.98 -12.72
C VAL A 149 1.52 -9.01 -11.23
N ILE A 150 1.15 -7.94 -10.51
CA ILE A 150 1.20 -7.89 -9.05
C ILE A 150 -0.22 -7.81 -8.50
N ILE A 151 -0.61 -8.77 -7.66
CA ILE A 151 -1.92 -8.84 -7.01
C ILE A 151 -1.79 -8.23 -5.63
N GLN A 152 -2.66 -7.26 -5.34
CA GLN A 152 -2.72 -6.62 -4.03
C GLN A 152 -3.66 -7.42 -3.10
N ASP A 153 -3.23 -7.62 -1.87
CA ASP A 153 -3.98 -8.24 -0.77
C ASP A 153 -4.73 -9.53 -1.17
N PRO A 154 -4.06 -10.53 -1.81
CA PRO A 154 -4.72 -11.78 -2.15
C PRO A 154 -5.10 -12.54 -0.88
N ALA A 155 -6.19 -13.32 -0.94
CA ALA A 155 -6.61 -14.18 0.17
C ALA A 155 -5.52 -15.21 0.57
N TYR A 156 -4.69 -15.61 -0.38
CA TYR A 156 -3.53 -16.47 -0.18
C TYR A 156 -2.44 -16.15 -1.21
N ALA A 157 -1.21 -16.09 -0.75
CA ALA A 157 -0.02 -16.06 -1.61
C ALA A 157 1.04 -17.00 -1.05
N ASN A 158 1.69 -17.76 -1.93
CA ASN A 158 2.88 -18.51 -1.52
C ASN A 158 4.01 -17.52 -1.19
N PRO A 159 4.78 -17.73 -0.09
CA PRO A 159 5.89 -16.84 0.26
C PRO A 159 6.91 -16.61 -0.86
N LYS A 160 7.03 -17.54 -1.80
CA LYS A 160 7.95 -17.40 -2.96
C LYS A 160 7.54 -16.30 -3.95
N VAL A 161 6.25 -15.95 -3.98
CA VAL A 161 5.71 -14.91 -4.88
C VAL A 161 5.37 -13.61 -4.13
N ASP A 162 5.51 -13.61 -2.81
CA ASP A 162 5.28 -12.42 -1.97
C ASP A 162 6.47 -11.47 -2.08
N VAL A 163 6.23 -10.25 -2.55
CA VAL A 163 7.24 -9.20 -2.70
C VAL A 163 7.10 -8.08 -1.65
N THR A 164 6.25 -8.26 -0.65
CA THR A 164 5.93 -7.23 0.35
C THR A 164 7.17 -6.68 1.04
N ASP A 165 8.04 -7.57 1.55
CA ASP A 165 9.26 -7.15 2.25
C ASP A 165 10.26 -6.45 1.32
N ASP A 166 10.31 -6.85 0.06
CA ASP A 166 11.16 -6.19 -0.94
C ASP A 166 10.63 -4.79 -1.27
N VAL A 167 9.30 -4.62 -1.33
CA VAL A 167 8.65 -3.30 -1.50
C VAL A 167 8.97 -2.40 -0.31
N ILE A 168 8.86 -2.91 0.92
CA ILE A 168 9.19 -2.15 2.14
C ILE A 168 10.66 -1.73 2.12
N LYS A 169 11.58 -2.63 1.79
CA LYS A 169 13.02 -2.31 1.69
C LYS A 169 13.30 -1.27 0.61
N ALA A 170 12.69 -1.43 -0.57
CA ALA A 170 12.84 -0.47 -1.66
C ALA A 170 12.27 0.91 -1.25
N LEU A 171 11.10 0.95 -0.64
CA LEU A 171 10.46 2.16 -0.15
C LEU A 171 11.33 2.88 0.90
N ASN A 172 11.93 2.15 1.84
CA ASN A 172 12.82 2.68 2.87
C ASN A 172 14.15 3.20 2.30
N SER A 173 14.56 2.75 1.11
CA SER A 173 15.76 3.22 0.41
C SER A 173 15.52 4.44 -0.49
N LEU A 174 14.26 4.76 -0.83
CA LEU A 174 13.90 5.96 -1.58
C LEU A 174 13.99 7.18 -0.64
N LYS A 175 15.02 7.98 -0.83
CA LYS A 175 15.19 9.28 -0.13
C LYS A 175 14.32 10.37 -0.72
#